data_fa4357f516f47967e73cb8cb09ca1c32
#
_entry.id   fa4357f516f47967e73cb8cb09ca1c32
#
_cell.length_a   1.000
_cell.length_b   1.000
_cell.length_c   1.000
_cell.angle_alpha   90.00
_cell.angle_beta   90.00
_cell.angle_gamma   90.00
#
_symmetry.space_group_name_H-M   'P 1'
#
loop_
_entity.id
_entity.type
_entity.pdbx_description
1 polymer ?
#
loop_
_entity_poly.entity_id
_entity_poly.type
_entity_poly.pdbx_seq_one_letter_code
_entity_poly.pdbx_strand_id
1 'polypeptide(L)'
;KKVFLKTSLTLLLISAFPVITIGIFAPEIFEFIFGNKWISAGVYSQLLIPMIFFKLIVSPVSYVFYIYKKLKEDFIIHVYMLISSWLILSFSYSKGDLESGILFFALNYSAIYIYTWIRSYRFTLIKI
;
A
#
# COMPACT_ATOMS: atom_id res chain seq x y z
N LYS A 1 -16.67 -14.04 -7.66
CA LYS A 1 -15.33 -14.43 -8.10
C LYS A 1 -14.91 -13.73 -9.39
N LYS A 2 -15.63 -13.90 -10.52
CA LYS A 2 -15.26 -13.28 -11.82
C LYS A 2 -15.18 -11.74 -11.73
N VAL A 3 -16.14 -11.10 -11.06
CA VAL A 3 -16.15 -9.64 -10.86
C VAL A 3 -14.92 -9.21 -10.04
N PHE A 4 -14.63 -9.88 -8.94
CA PHE A 4 -13.47 -9.60 -8.10
C PHE A 4 -12.16 -9.60 -8.90
N LEU A 5 -11.90 -10.67 -9.64
CA LEU A 5 -10.68 -10.77 -10.45
C LEU A 5 -10.63 -9.73 -11.58
N LYS A 6 -11.76 -9.49 -12.25
CA LYS A 6 -11.83 -8.46 -13.28
C LYS A 6 -11.53 -7.08 -12.70
N THR A 7 -12.14 -6.73 -11.56
CA THR A 7 -11.91 -5.45 -10.88
C THR A 7 -10.45 -5.32 -10.45
N SER A 8 -9.86 -6.36 -9.82
CA SER A 8 -8.44 -6.34 -9.44
C SER A 8 -7.52 -6.13 -10.63
N LEU A 9 -7.77 -6.81 -11.76
CA LEU A 9 -6.97 -6.65 -12.98
C LEU A 9 -7.12 -5.24 -13.59
N THR A 10 -8.33 -4.71 -13.64
CA THR A 10 -8.59 -3.35 -14.13
C THR A 10 -7.85 -2.32 -13.26
N LEU A 11 -7.92 -2.46 -11.94
CA LEU A 11 -7.22 -1.58 -11.00
C LEU A 11 -5.70 -1.68 -11.14
N LEU A 12 -5.17 -2.88 -11.37
CA LEU A 12 -3.75 -3.09 -11.63
C LEU A 12 -3.31 -2.33 -12.87
N LEU A 13 -4.05 -2.43 -13.97
CA LEU A 13 -3.73 -1.74 -15.22
C LEU A 13 -3.82 -0.21 -15.08
N ILE A 14 -4.86 0.29 -14.40
CA ILE A 14 -5.05 1.73 -14.20
C ILE A 14 -3.97 2.28 -13.25
N SER A 15 -3.61 1.55 -12.20
CA SER A 15 -2.60 1.99 -11.23
C SER A 15 -1.18 1.92 -11.78
N ALA A 16 -0.91 1.11 -12.80
CA ALA A 16 0.43 0.97 -13.37
C ALA A 16 0.99 2.29 -13.88
N PHE A 17 0.17 3.09 -14.59
CA PHE A 17 0.61 4.36 -15.16
C PHE A 17 1.10 5.36 -14.09
N PRO A 18 0.30 5.78 -13.08
CA PRO A 18 0.76 6.72 -12.06
C PRO A 18 1.89 6.15 -11.20
N VAL A 19 1.88 4.85 -10.92
CA VAL A 19 2.93 4.19 -10.14
C VAL A 19 4.27 4.21 -10.87
N ILE A 20 4.30 3.90 -12.16
CA ILE A 20 5.51 3.97 -12.98
C ILE A 20 6.00 5.42 -13.08
N THR A 21 5.11 6.37 -13.32
CA THR A 21 5.45 7.78 -13.43
C THR A 21 6.11 8.31 -12.16
N ILE A 22 5.49 8.08 -11.00
CA ILE A 22 6.05 8.48 -9.71
C ILE A 22 7.33 7.69 -9.39
N GLY A 23 7.37 6.39 -9.71
CA GLY A 23 8.53 5.54 -9.48
C GLY A 23 9.79 6.03 -10.19
N ILE A 24 9.64 6.62 -11.38
CA ILE A 24 10.77 7.10 -12.19
C ILE A 24 11.06 8.58 -11.92
N PHE A 25 10.04 9.42 -11.88
CA PHE A 25 10.17 10.88 -11.96
C PHE A 25 9.76 11.62 -10.68
N ALA A 26 9.54 10.95 -9.54
CA ALA A 26 9.08 11.65 -8.34
C ALA A 26 10.03 12.78 -7.88
N PRO A 27 11.36 12.60 -7.79
CA PRO A 27 12.25 13.69 -7.39
C PRO A 27 12.12 14.92 -8.31
N GLU A 28 12.11 14.71 -9.63
CA GLU A 28 12.00 15.78 -10.63
C GLU A 28 10.62 16.46 -10.58
N ILE A 29 9.55 15.68 -10.38
CA ILE A 29 8.20 16.23 -10.24
C ILE A 29 8.10 17.10 -8.98
N PHE A 30 8.64 16.62 -7.85
CA PHE A 30 8.61 17.37 -6.59
C PHE A 30 9.49 18.64 -6.68
N GLU A 31 10.66 18.55 -7.33
CA GLU A 31 11.52 19.70 -7.58
C GLU A 31 10.81 20.75 -8.46
N PHE A 32 10.18 20.32 -9.54
CA PHE A 32 9.50 21.22 -10.47
C PHE A 32 8.28 21.92 -9.84
N ILE A 33 7.48 21.21 -9.04
CA ILE A 33 6.25 21.77 -8.46
C ILE A 33 6.55 22.58 -7.19
N PHE A 34 7.44 22.11 -6.33
CA PHE A 34 7.67 22.64 -4.98
C PHE A 34 9.05 23.25 -4.78
N GLY A 35 9.97 23.07 -5.74
CA GLY A 35 11.35 23.57 -5.70
C GLY A 35 12.35 22.59 -5.07
N ASN A 36 13.63 22.94 -5.17
CA ASN A 36 14.76 22.05 -4.82
C ASN A 36 14.73 21.48 -3.40
N LYS A 37 14.09 22.18 -2.45
CA LYS A 37 13.96 21.68 -1.06
C LYS A 37 13.13 20.40 -0.94
N TRP A 38 12.34 20.07 -1.97
CA TRP A 38 11.40 18.94 -1.97
C TRP A 38 11.89 17.69 -2.71
N ILE A 39 13.11 17.70 -3.23
CA ILE A 39 13.71 16.55 -3.92
C ILE A 39 13.70 15.31 -3.00
N SER A 40 14.07 15.47 -1.73
CA SER A 40 14.05 14.36 -0.74
C SER A 40 12.65 13.77 -0.55
N ALA A 41 11.61 14.59 -0.61
CA ALA A 41 10.22 14.10 -0.55
C ALA A 41 9.87 13.24 -1.77
N GLY A 42 10.41 13.59 -2.95
CA GLY A 42 10.32 12.76 -4.15
C GLY A 42 10.99 11.41 -3.97
N VAL A 43 12.19 11.36 -3.40
CA VAL A 43 12.90 10.11 -3.08
C VAL A 43 12.10 9.25 -2.11
N TYR A 44 11.55 9.84 -1.05
CA TYR A 44 10.70 9.10 -0.11
C TYR A 44 9.42 8.58 -0.76
N SER A 45 8.85 9.33 -1.70
CA SER A 45 7.71 8.87 -2.50
C SER A 45 8.05 7.64 -3.35
N GLN A 46 9.25 7.58 -3.91
CA GLN A 46 9.73 6.38 -4.63
C GLN A 46 9.84 5.17 -3.71
N LEU A 47 10.36 5.32 -2.50
CA LEU A 47 10.44 4.23 -1.51
C LEU A 47 9.05 3.70 -1.10
N LEU A 48 8.01 4.54 -1.16
CA LEU A 48 6.63 4.17 -0.85
C LEU A 48 5.88 3.51 -2.01
N ILE A 49 6.45 3.47 -3.21
CA ILE A 49 5.81 2.92 -4.42
C ILE A 49 5.22 1.52 -4.23
N PRO A 50 5.93 0.53 -3.65
CA PRO A 50 5.37 -0.81 -3.45
C PRO A 50 4.06 -0.77 -2.66
N MET A 51 4.04 0.00 -1.57
CA MET A 51 2.84 0.17 -0.75
C MET A 51 1.69 0.81 -1.52
N ILE A 52 1.97 1.91 -2.24
CA ILE A 52 0.97 2.65 -3.03
C ILE A 52 0.36 1.75 -4.11
N PHE A 53 1.20 0.99 -4.82
CA PHE A 53 0.76 0.08 -5.85
C PHE A 53 -0.26 -0.95 -5.32
N PHE A 54 0.09 -1.68 -4.27
CA PHE A 54 -0.80 -2.66 -3.69
C PHE A 54 -2.04 -2.03 -3.06
N LYS A 55 -1.91 -0.85 -2.43
CA LYS A 55 -3.03 -0.11 -1.87
C LYS A 55 -4.09 0.22 -2.92
N LEU A 56 -3.68 0.72 -4.09
CA LEU A 56 -4.61 1.08 -5.17
C LEU A 56 -5.42 -0.12 -5.67
N ILE A 57 -4.82 -1.30 -5.70
CA ILE A 57 -5.48 -2.52 -6.13
C ILE A 57 -6.40 -3.07 -5.03
N VAL A 58 -5.91 -3.12 -3.80
CA VAL A 58 -6.55 -3.86 -2.70
C VAL A 58 -7.62 -3.04 -1.99
N SER A 59 -7.45 -1.73 -1.85
CA SER A 59 -8.38 -0.88 -1.11
C SER A 59 -9.83 -1.01 -1.60
N PRO A 60 -10.15 -0.89 -2.90
CA PRO A 60 -11.54 -1.07 -3.36
C PRO A 60 -12.06 -2.49 -3.21
N VAL A 61 -11.17 -3.48 -3.27
CA VAL A 61 -11.54 -4.90 -3.23
C VAL A 61 -11.74 -5.40 -1.81
N SER A 62 -11.14 -4.73 -0.83
CA SER A 62 -11.29 -5.06 0.60
C SER A 62 -12.71 -4.85 1.13
N TYR A 63 -13.57 -4.11 0.42
CA TYR A 63 -15.01 -4.02 0.76
C TYR A 63 -15.70 -5.38 0.88
N VAL A 64 -15.10 -6.45 0.37
CA VAL A 64 -15.55 -7.83 0.56
C VAL A 64 -15.65 -8.20 2.05
N PHE A 65 -14.79 -7.66 2.93
CA PHE A 65 -14.88 -7.87 4.38
C PHE A 65 -16.22 -7.38 4.97
N TYR A 66 -16.76 -6.28 4.44
CA TYR A 66 -18.05 -5.73 4.85
C TYR A 66 -19.21 -6.59 4.33
N ILE A 67 -19.15 -7.02 3.05
CA ILE A 67 -20.18 -7.85 2.42
C ILE A 67 -20.32 -9.19 3.15
N TYR A 68 -19.21 -9.82 3.52
CA TYR A 68 -19.19 -11.11 4.22
C TYR A 68 -19.20 -10.98 5.75
N LYS A 69 -19.48 -9.77 6.29
CA LYS A 69 -19.55 -9.49 7.73
C LYS A 69 -18.29 -9.91 8.52
N LYS A 70 -17.12 -9.80 7.91
CA LYS A 70 -15.81 -10.15 8.50
C LYS A 70 -15.09 -8.93 9.09
N LEU A 71 -15.85 -8.01 9.70
CA LEU A 71 -15.35 -6.75 10.26
C LEU A 71 -14.29 -6.95 11.35
N LYS A 72 -14.38 -8.04 12.12
CA LYS A 72 -13.36 -8.34 13.15
C LYS A 72 -12.00 -8.62 12.52
N GLU A 73 -11.95 -9.34 11.41
CA GLU A 73 -10.69 -9.61 10.71
C GLU A 73 -10.11 -8.33 10.12
N ASP A 74 -10.95 -7.50 9.50
CA ASP A 74 -10.56 -6.20 8.98
C ASP A 74 -9.99 -5.29 10.08
N PHE A 75 -10.66 -5.22 11.21
CA PHE A 75 -10.19 -4.47 12.38
C PHE A 75 -8.83 -4.94 12.88
N ILE A 76 -8.62 -6.25 13.00
CA ILE A 76 -7.34 -6.83 13.45
C ILE A 76 -6.21 -6.46 12.48
N ILE A 77 -6.47 -6.51 11.17
CA ILE A 77 -5.49 -6.10 10.15
C ILE A 77 -5.09 -4.64 10.36
N HIS A 78 -6.04 -3.74 10.58
CA HIS A 78 -5.76 -2.31 10.78
C HIS A 78 -5.01 -2.03 12.10
N VAL A 79 -5.34 -2.74 13.17
CA VAL A 79 -4.59 -2.66 14.45
C VAL A 79 -3.15 -3.14 14.25
N TYR A 80 -2.94 -4.23 13.53
CA TYR A 80 -1.59 -4.71 13.20
C TYR A 80 -0.82 -3.69 12.35
N MET A 81 -1.46 -3.07 11.35
CA MET A 81 -0.88 -1.99 10.56
C MET A 81 -0.40 -0.84 11.44
N LEU A 82 -1.22 -0.41 12.39
CA LEU A 82 -0.89 0.68 13.32
C LEU A 82 0.33 0.34 14.18
N ILE A 83 0.31 -0.82 14.83
CA ILE A 83 1.38 -1.26 15.74
C ILE A 83 2.69 -1.45 14.97
N SER A 84 2.66 -2.13 13.83
CA SER A 84 3.85 -2.38 13.02
C SER A 84 4.46 -1.09 12.48
N SER A 85 3.63 -0.12 12.07
CA SER A 85 4.09 1.20 11.64
C SER A 85 4.84 1.93 12.74
N TRP A 86 4.24 1.96 13.93
CA TRP A 86 4.84 2.62 15.08
C TRP A 86 6.19 2.00 15.45
N LEU A 87 6.28 0.67 15.48
CA LEU A 87 7.52 -0.05 15.78
C LEU A 87 8.61 0.22 14.73
N ILE A 88 8.28 0.11 13.44
CA ILE A 88 9.25 0.30 12.35
C ILE A 88 9.80 1.73 12.38
N LEU A 89 8.92 2.73 12.46
CA LEU A 89 9.34 4.13 12.41
C LEU A 89 10.09 4.55 13.67
N SER A 90 9.66 4.09 14.85
CA SER A 90 10.38 4.36 16.11
C SER A 90 11.78 3.76 16.11
N PHE A 91 11.94 2.53 15.61
CA PHE A 91 13.23 1.87 15.51
C PHE A 91 14.16 2.57 14.50
N SER A 92 13.63 2.96 13.34
CA SER A 92 14.38 3.71 12.33
C SER A 92 14.83 5.08 12.83
N TYR A 93 13.95 5.78 13.53
CA TYR A 93 14.29 7.06 14.14
C TYR A 93 15.44 6.91 15.16
N SER A 94 15.41 5.87 16.01
CA SER A 94 16.46 5.62 16.99
C SER A 94 17.82 5.31 16.37
N LYS A 95 17.84 4.76 15.14
CA LYS A 95 19.07 4.47 14.39
C LYS A 95 19.53 5.62 13.50
N GLY A 96 18.71 6.66 13.32
CA GLY A 96 19.00 7.77 12.42
C GLY A 96 18.95 7.42 10.94
N ASP A 97 18.35 6.28 10.58
CA ASP A 97 18.21 5.80 9.19
C ASP A 97 16.74 5.81 8.77
N LEU A 98 16.29 6.98 8.37
CA LEU A 98 14.91 7.20 7.97
C LEU A 98 14.56 6.55 6.63
N GLU A 99 15.50 6.50 5.69
CA GLU A 99 15.26 5.92 4.36
C GLU A 99 14.97 4.43 4.44
N SER A 100 15.83 3.68 5.14
CA SER A 100 15.58 2.26 5.40
C SER A 100 14.28 2.05 6.16
N GLY A 101 13.94 2.93 7.10
CA GLY A 101 12.68 2.87 7.82
C GLY A 101 11.46 3.00 6.93
N ILE A 102 11.47 3.96 6.03
CA ILE A 102 10.39 4.16 5.06
C ILE A 102 10.28 2.96 4.12
N LEU A 103 11.40 2.40 3.67
CA LEU A 103 11.40 1.21 2.82
C LEU A 103 10.81 0.00 3.56
N PHE A 104 11.25 -0.27 4.80
CA PHE A 104 10.68 -1.37 5.60
C PHE A 104 9.19 -1.17 5.88
N PHE A 105 8.78 0.06 6.15
CA PHE A 105 7.36 0.41 6.28
C PHE A 105 6.58 0.07 5.01
N ALA A 106 7.07 0.49 3.84
CA ALA A 106 6.44 0.23 2.56
C ALA A 106 6.34 -1.27 2.25
N LEU A 107 7.38 -2.05 2.52
CA LEU A 107 7.40 -3.50 2.32
C LEU A 107 6.44 -4.22 3.28
N ASN A 108 6.41 -3.81 4.56
CA ASN A 108 5.46 -4.36 5.53
C ASN A 108 4.00 -4.13 5.09
N TYR A 109 3.65 -2.91 4.68
CA TYR A 109 2.31 -2.61 4.18
C TYR A 109 1.98 -3.37 2.89
N SER A 110 2.95 -3.52 1.98
CA SER A 110 2.77 -4.32 0.77
C SER A 110 2.41 -5.77 1.10
N ALA A 111 3.12 -6.38 2.07
CA ALA A 111 2.82 -7.74 2.53
C ALA A 111 1.41 -7.84 3.15
N ILE A 112 1.00 -6.85 3.95
CA ILE A 112 -0.35 -6.81 4.55
C ILE A 112 -1.42 -6.66 3.46
N TYR A 113 -1.20 -5.82 2.44
CA TYR A 113 -2.15 -5.68 1.33
C TYR A 113 -2.26 -6.96 0.51
N ILE A 114 -1.16 -7.67 0.25
CA ILE A 114 -1.18 -8.99 -0.41
C ILE A 114 -2.00 -9.98 0.43
N TYR A 115 -1.77 -10.03 1.74
CA TYR A 115 -2.55 -10.87 2.65
C TYR A 115 -4.04 -10.52 2.62
N THR A 116 -4.38 -9.23 2.68
CA THR A 116 -5.76 -8.74 2.60
C THR A 116 -6.42 -9.14 1.29
N TRP A 117 -5.70 -9.04 0.17
CA TRP A 117 -6.19 -9.47 -1.13
C TRP A 117 -6.49 -10.97 -1.17
N ILE A 118 -5.57 -11.81 -0.66
CA ILE A 118 -5.74 -13.27 -0.59
C ILE A 118 -6.96 -13.62 0.27
N ARG A 119 -7.14 -12.96 1.41
CA ARG A 119 -8.30 -13.17 2.30
C ARG A 119 -9.59 -12.75 1.62
N SER A 120 -9.63 -11.58 1.00
CA SER A 120 -10.77 -11.09 0.23
C SER A 120 -11.16 -12.07 -0.88
N TYR A 121 -10.17 -12.57 -1.62
CA TYR A 121 -10.40 -13.57 -2.67
C TYR A 121 -11.01 -14.86 -2.11
N ARG A 122 -10.49 -15.36 -0.99
CA ARG A 122 -11.02 -16.59 -0.34
C ARG A 122 -12.49 -16.43 0.06
N PHE A 123 -12.90 -15.26 0.54
CA PHE A 123 -14.32 -15.03 0.87
C PHE A 123 -15.21 -15.13 -0.38
N THR A 124 -14.75 -14.74 -1.55
CA THR A 124 -15.53 -14.89 -2.79
C THR A 124 -15.71 -16.35 -3.24
N LEU A 125 -14.99 -17.29 -2.64
CA LEU A 125 -15.14 -18.73 -2.90
C LEU A 125 -16.18 -19.39 -1.99
N ILE A 126 -16.53 -18.74 -0.88
CA ILE A 126 -17.56 -19.25 0.04
C ILE A 126 -18.92 -18.95 -0.59
N LYS A 127 -19.68 -19.99 -0.88
CA LYS A 127 -21.09 -19.82 -1.29
C LYS A 127 -21.87 -19.27 -0.08
N ILE A 128 -22.51 -18.13 -0.25
CA ILE A 128 -23.49 -17.59 0.70
C ILE A 128 -24.77 -18.40 0.58
#